data_8276ce9ec0da86d0994523854e308117
#
_entry.id   8276ce9ec0da86d0994523854e308117
#
_cell.length_a   1.000
_cell.length_b   1.000
_cell.length_c   1.000
_cell.angle_alpha   90.00
_cell.angle_beta   90.00
_cell.angle_gamma   90.00
#
_symmetry.space_group_name_H-M   'P 1'
#
loop_
_entity.id
_entity.type
_entity.pdbx_description
1 polymer ?
#
loop_
_entity_poly.entity_id
_entity_poly.type
_entity_poly.pdbx_seq_one_letter_code
_entity_poly.pdbx_strand_id
1 'polypeptide(L)'
;MNKKIKNTTIVFIILVLLNIVNQSFYKRLDLTNEQRYTLSETTETIVQRIDQPLFINVYLEGDFPSEFKRLQVETLQYLEELAAENSDIIIQFVNPDLQRESLIKKGMLPSQLTVEEDGKLSEAIIFPWAEIKYKNKSTIVSLLPTAIVSSQEEQLQKAVENLEYGFTNAMHRLLLGTQQKIALLSGNGELEDIYLYSFLSEVAKKHKLAKFTLDSVAKNPKQTLKELIDFDLAIIAKPTTEFSAAEKFTLDQFITNGGKTLWMIDNVIADQDSLFNGGKMLAYPRNLNLTDLLFSYGVRINTTLIKDLYAAKIPVATGMVGNQTQFKNLEWFFHPLAGGNPNHPITKNVLPVRFQFTNQIDTLKNNIKKTPLLVSSVLTQKFGTPNFIALQSIADEPIEEDYR
;
A
#
# COMPACT_ATOMS: atom_id res chain seq x y z
N MET A 1 -21.12 32.16 -60.42
CA MET A 1 -21.25 31.90 -58.97
C MET A 1 -20.92 33.18 -58.22
N ASN A 2 -21.87 33.73 -57.48
CA ASN A 2 -21.76 35.04 -56.83
C ASN A 2 -20.58 35.08 -55.85
N LYS A 3 -19.71 36.07 -55.94
CA LYS A 3 -18.49 36.24 -55.07
C LYS A 3 -18.83 36.11 -53.58
N LYS A 4 -20.04 36.51 -53.19
CA LYS A 4 -20.57 36.34 -51.82
C LYS A 4 -20.79 34.84 -51.45
N ILE A 5 -21.37 34.03 -52.34
CA ILE A 5 -21.61 32.62 -52.11
C ILE A 5 -20.29 31.88 -51.97
N LYS A 6 -19.30 32.16 -52.83
CA LYS A 6 -17.97 31.56 -52.75
C LYS A 6 -17.26 31.87 -51.41
N ASN A 7 -17.34 33.11 -50.92
CA ASN A 7 -16.75 33.46 -49.62
C ASN A 7 -17.47 32.81 -48.44
N THR A 8 -18.79 32.69 -48.47
CA THR A 8 -19.59 31.97 -47.43
C THR A 8 -19.25 30.49 -47.37
N THR A 9 -19.09 29.87 -48.55
CA THR A 9 -18.72 28.44 -48.64
C THR A 9 -17.28 28.21 -48.08
N ILE A 10 -16.34 29.12 -48.39
CA ILE A 10 -14.98 29.02 -47.84
C ILE A 10 -14.98 29.17 -46.31
N VAL A 11 -15.72 30.13 -45.78
CA VAL A 11 -15.83 30.30 -44.30
C VAL A 11 -16.45 29.09 -43.66
N PHE A 12 -17.49 28.48 -44.24
CA PHE A 12 -18.10 27.26 -43.74
C PHE A 12 -17.13 26.09 -43.75
N ILE A 13 -16.32 25.92 -44.81
CA ILE A 13 -15.31 24.85 -44.89
C ILE A 13 -14.23 25.07 -43.82
N ILE A 14 -13.79 26.30 -43.59
CA ILE A 14 -12.82 26.62 -42.55
C ILE A 14 -13.37 26.32 -41.18
N LEU A 15 -14.63 26.64 -40.90
CA LEU A 15 -15.28 26.31 -39.62
C LEU A 15 -15.41 24.81 -39.40
N VAL A 16 -15.71 24.03 -40.43
CA VAL A 16 -15.77 22.56 -40.35
C VAL A 16 -14.37 21.99 -40.13
N LEU A 17 -13.36 22.48 -40.84
CA LEU A 17 -11.96 22.08 -40.65
C LEU A 17 -11.47 22.43 -39.24
N LEU A 18 -11.77 23.62 -38.73
CA LEU A 18 -11.46 24.01 -37.35
C LEU A 18 -12.12 23.12 -36.32
N ASN A 19 -13.36 22.69 -36.57
CA ASN A 19 -14.08 21.78 -35.68
C ASN A 19 -13.45 20.39 -35.67
N ILE A 20 -13.05 19.85 -36.83
CA ILE A 20 -12.36 18.57 -36.96
C ILE A 20 -10.97 18.62 -36.27
N VAL A 21 -10.22 19.70 -36.48
CA VAL A 21 -8.92 19.91 -35.84
C VAL A 21 -9.10 20.02 -34.31
N ASN A 22 -10.12 20.75 -33.86
CA ASN A 22 -10.40 20.91 -32.43
C ASN A 22 -10.78 19.61 -31.76
N GLN A 23 -11.47 18.68 -32.43
CA GLN A 23 -11.74 17.32 -31.92
C GLN A 23 -10.44 16.50 -31.77
N SER A 24 -9.45 16.71 -32.63
CA SER A 24 -8.16 16.00 -32.56
C SER A 24 -7.20 16.56 -31.50
N PHE A 25 -7.43 17.80 -31.05
CA PHE A 25 -6.63 18.49 -30.03
C PHE A 25 -7.39 18.73 -28.71
N TYR A 26 -8.45 17.97 -28.47
CA TYR A 26 -9.20 18.08 -27.23
C TYR A 26 -8.33 17.62 -26.06
N LYS A 27 -7.73 18.56 -25.35
CA LYS A 27 -6.98 18.30 -24.10
C LYS A 27 -7.83 18.82 -22.95
N ARG A 28 -8.35 17.93 -22.13
CA ARG A 28 -8.99 18.30 -20.86
C ARG A 28 -7.91 18.90 -19.95
N LEU A 29 -8.16 20.09 -19.43
CA LEU A 29 -7.33 20.72 -18.42
C LEU A 29 -8.02 20.53 -17.08
N ASP A 30 -7.39 19.76 -16.23
CA ASP A 30 -7.82 19.63 -14.85
C ASP A 30 -7.45 20.91 -14.08
N LEU A 31 -8.49 21.65 -13.68
CA LEU A 31 -8.37 22.90 -12.93
C LEU A 31 -8.52 22.68 -11.41
N THR A 32 -8.61 21.42 -10.96
CA THR A 32 -8.69 21.12 -9.54
C THR A 32 -7.30 21.25 -8.90
N ASN A 33 -7.25 21.78 -7.68
CA ASN A 33 -5.98 21.91 -6.93
C ASN A 33 -5.29 20.56 -6.67
N GLU A 34 -6.05 19.47 -6.71
CA GLU A 34 -5.59 18.12 -6.39
C GLU A 34 -5.38 17.26 -7.64
N GLN A 35 -5.57 17.83 -8.85
CA GLN A 35 -5.47 17.11 -10.13
C GLN A 35 -6.27 15.79 -10.16
N ARG A 36 -7.47 15.79 -9.62
CA ARG A 36 -8.32 14.60 -9.42
C ARG A 36 -8.73 13.90 -10.71
N TYR A 37 -8.75 14.63 -11.82
CA TYR A 37 -9.16 14.16 -13.14
C TYR A 37 -7.98 13.99 -14.10
N THR A 38 -6.77 13.98 -13.57
CA THR A 38 -5.56 13.69 -14.34
C THR A 38 -5.04 12.31 -13.96
N LEU A 39 -5.01 11.39 -14.93
CA LEU A 39 -4.46 10.05 -14.72
C LEU A 39 -2.98 10.14 -14.37
N SER A 40 -2.53 9.28 -13.46
CA SER A 40 -1.10 9.17 -13.18
C SER A 40 -0.37 8.56 -14.38
N GLU A 41 0.89 8.91 -14.57
CA GLU A 41 1.77 8.36 -15.62
C GLU A 41 1.80 6.82 -15.59
N THR A 42 1.67 6.23 -14.40
CA THR A 42 1.56 4.77 -14.23
C THR A 42 0.27 4.24 -14.81
N THR A 43 -0.84 4.91 -14.57
CA THR A 43 -2.16 4.52 -15.11
C THR A 43 -2.17 4.63 -16.63
N GLU A 44 -1.68 5.73 -17.20
CA GLU A 44 -1.56 5.92 -18.64
C GLU A 44 -0.74 4.80 -19.28
N THR A 45 0.43 4.48 -18.70
CA THR A 45 1.29 3.38 -19.18
C THR A 45 0.59 2.03 -19.19
N ILE A 46 -0.26 1.77 -18.20
CA ILE A 46 -1.01 0.49 -18.10
C ILE A 46 -2.15 0.48 -19.12
N VAL A 47 -2.89 1.58 -19.23
CA VAL A 47 -4.01 1.72 -20.17
C VAL A 47 -3.54 1.58 -21.61
N GLN A 48 -2.40 2.16 -21.98
CA GLN A 48 -1.80 2.05 -23.32
C GLN A 48 -1.38 0.61 -23.70
N ARG A 49 -1.22 -0.29 -22.73
CA ARG A 49 -0.92 -1.72 -22.99
C ARG A 49 -2.16 -2.57 -23.28
N ILE A 50 -3.35 -2.01 -23.18
CA ILE A 50 -4.60 -2.70 -23.49
C ILE A 50 -4.71 -2.75 -25.02
N ASP A 51 -4.68 -3.96 -25.59
CA ASP A 51 -4.66 -4.23 -27.02
C ASP A 51 -5.92 -4.95 -27.53
N GLN A 52 -6.89 -5.19 -26.66
CA GLN A 52 -8.17 -5.83 -26.97
C GLN A 52 -9.27 -5.25 -26.05
N PRO A 53 -10.55 -5.41 -26.41
CA PRO A 53 -11.66 -4.90 -25.62
C PRO A 53 -11.59 -5.32 -24.14
N LEU A 54 -11.58 -4.32 -23.25
CA LEU A 54 -11.63 -4.46 -21.81
C LEU A 54 -12.98 -3.94 -21.32
N PHE A 55 -13.78 -4.81 -20.73
CA PHE A 55 -15.11 -4.47 -20.22
C PHE A 55 -15.06 -4.18 -18.73
N ILE A 56 -15.61 -3.04 -18.33
CA ILE A 56 -15.76 -2.63 -16.92
C ILE A 56 -17.26 -2.56 -16.61
N ASN A 57 -17.77 -3.54 -15.88
CA ASN A 57 -19.15 -3.54 -15.39
C ASN A 57 -19.18 -2.98 -13.97
N VAL A 58 -19.81 -1.84 -13.77
CA VAL A 58 -19.96 -1.17 -12.48
C VAL A 58 -21.34 -1.49 -11.92
N TYR A 59 -21.41 -2.09 -10.73
CA TYR A 59 -22.67 -2.49 -10.07
C TYR A 59 -23.19 -1.44 -9.09
N LEU A 60 -22.62 -0.25 -9.11
CA LEU A 60 -23.08 0.89 -8.33
C LEU A 60 -24.16 1.64 -9.11
N GLU A 61 -25.34 1.00 -9.27
CA GLU A 61 -26.50 1.50 -10.00
C GLU A 61 -27.76 1.28 -9.17
N GLY A 62 -28.66 2.26 -9.12
CA GLY A 62 -29.92 2.21 -8.39
C GLY A 62 -30.25 3.54 -7.72
N ASP A 63 -31.30 3.54 -6.88
CA ASP A 63 -31.67 4.68 -6.05
C ASP A 63 -30.80 4.69 -4.76
N PHE A 64 -29.89 5.64 -4.69
CA PHE A 64 -29.01 5.81 -3.55
C PHE A 64 -29.25 7.16 -2.87
N PRO A 65 -28.92 7.25 -1.58
CA PRO A 65 -28.75 8.51 -0.90
C PRO A 65 -27.75 9.43 -1.63
N SER A 66 -27.95 10.75 -1.50
CA SER A 66 -27.19 11.78 -2.22
C SER A 66 -25.66 11.63 -2.11
N GLU A 67 -25.19 11.19 -0.96
CA GLU A 67 -23.76 10.98 -0.67
C GLU A 67 -23.14 9.87 -1.54
N PHE A 68 -23.89 8.78 -1.78
CA PHE A 68 -23.42 7.67 -2.62
C PHE A 68 -23.56 7.95 -4.11
N LYS A 69 -24.46 8.86 -4.51
CA LYS A 69 -24.51 9.39 -5.89
C LYS A 69 -23.19 10.08 -6.25
N ARG A 70 -22.55 10.73 -5.28
CA ARG A 70 -21.21 11.29 -5.48
C ARG A 70 -20.20 10.21 -5.86
N LEU A 71 -20.14 9.08 -5.14
CA LEU A 71 -19.23 7.99 -5.49
C LEU A 71 -19.50 7.42 -6.87
N GLN A 72 -20.78 7.28 -7.26
CA GLN A 72 -21.18 6.85 -8.61
C GLN A 72 -20.68 7.83 -9.68
N VAL A 73 -20.91 9.14 -9.48
CA VAL A 73 -20.49 10.19 -10.43
C VAL A 73 -18.96 10.25 -10.56
N GLU A 74 -18.24 10.24 -9.43
CA GLU A 74 -16.77 10.25 -9.43
C GLU A 74 -16.20 8.99 -10.11
N THR A 75 -16.84 7.82 -9.87
CA THR A 75 -16.47 6.57 -10.55
C THR A 75 -16.68 6.67 -12.05
N LEU A 76 -17.82 7.21 -12.49
CA LEU A 76 -18.11 7.41 -13.92
C LEU A 76 -17.08 8.34 -14.55
N GLN A 77 -16.82 9.50 -13.95
CA GLN A 77 -15.88 10.48 -14.46
C GLN A 77 -14.46 9.88 -14.59
N TYR A 78 -13.99 9.17 -13.56
CA TYR A 78 -12.70 8.49 -13.61
C TYR A 78 -12.62 7.47 -14.76
N LEU A 79 -13.67 6.66 -14.93
CA LEU A 79 -13.71 5.65 -15.98
C LEU A 79 -13.80 6.27 -17.38
N GLU A 80 -14.50 7.40 -17.53
CA GLU A 80 -14.53 8.16 -18.78
C GLU A 80 -13.15 8.69 -19.17
N GLU A 81 -12.31 9.12 -18.20
CA GLU A 81 -10.92 9.49 -18.48
C GLU A 81 -10.10 8.29 -18.97
N LEU A 82 -10.29 7.10 -18.36
CA LEU A 82 -9.65 5.87 -18.86
C LEU A 82 -10.06 5.54 -20.30
N ALA A 83 -11.35 5.66 -20.61
CA ALA A 83 -11.89 5.37 -21.95
C ALA A 83 -11.46 6.44 -22.96
N ALA A 84 -11.22 7.68 -22.54
CA ALA A 84 -10.68 8.73 -23.40
C ALA A 84 -9.21 8.46 -23.78
N GLU A 85 -8.43 7.85 -22.87
CA GLU A 85 -7.05 7.47 -23.13
C GLU A 85 -6.95 6.22 -24.02
N ASN A 86 -7.89 5.27 -23.89
CA ASN A 86 -7.91 4.06 -24.74
C ASN A 86 -9.34 3.64 -25.06
N SER A 87 -9.72 3.71 -26.35
CA SER A 87 -11.04 3.37 -26.85
C SER A 87 -11.44 1.88 -26.73
N ASP A 88 -10.50 0.99 -26.43
CA ASP A 88 -10.78 -0.42 -26.17
C ASP A 88 -11.39 -0.65 -24.76
N ILE A 89 -11.47 0.39 -23.93
CA ILE A 89 -12.12 0.34 -22.61
C ILE A 89 -13.61 0.63 -22.78
N ILE A 90 -14.42 -0.36 -22.46
CA ILE A 90 -15.89 -0.31 -22.58
C ILE A 90 -16.48 -0.33 -21.16
N ILE A 91 -17.20 0.75 -20.81
CA ILE A 91 -17.79 0.95 -19.49
C ILE A 91 -19.28 0.68 -19.55
N GLN A 92 -19.80 -0.02 -18.55
CA GLN A 92 -21.20 -0.32 -18.41
C GLN A 92 -21.63 -0.27 -16.94
N PHE A 93 -22.60 0.60 -16.63
CA PHE A 93 -23.27 0.57 -15.33
C PHE A 93 -24.41 -0.44 -15.41
N VAL A 94 -24.47 -1.34 -14.44
CA VAL A 94 -25.37 -2.49 -14.43
C VAL A 94 -26.13 -2.53 -13.12
N ASN A 95 -27.46 -2.52 -13.20
CA ASN A 95 -28.30 -2.69 -12.03
C ASN A 95 -28.05 -4.08 -11.41
N PRO A 96 -27.61 -4.14 -10.12
CA PRO A 96 -27.27 -5.40 -9.46
C PRO A 96 -28.49 -6.28 -9.12
N ASP A 97 -29.70 -5.72 -9.10
CA ASP A 97 -30.89 -6.38 -8.57
C ASP A 97 -31.19 -7.72 -9.22
N LEU A 98 -31.00 -7.81 -10.53
CA LEU A 98 -31.25 -9.05 -11.29
C LEU A 98 -30.15 -10.11 -11.13
N GLN A 99 -29.01 -9.76 -10.53
CA GLN A 99 -27.83 -10.61 -10.47
C GLN A 99 -27.27 -10.79 -9.04
N ARG A 100 -27.98 -10.37 -8.00
CA ARG A 100 -27.52 -10.34 -6.61
C ARG A 100 -26.84 -11.62 -6.15
N GLU A 101 -27.48 -12.77 -6.36
CA GLU A 101 -26.91 -14.07 -5.96
C GLU A 101 -25.61 -14.39 -6.70
N SER A 102 -25.53 -14.06 -7.99
CA SER A 102 -24.34 -14.27 -8.80
C SER A 102 -23.19 -13.38 -8.33
N LEU A 103 -23.46 -12.13 -7.98
CA LEU A 103 -22.48 -11.17 -7.47
C LEU A 103 -21.92 -11.64 -6.11
N ILE A 104 -22.79 -12.08 -5.20
CA ILE A 104 -22.38 -12.63 -3.90
C ILE A 104 -21.50 -13.87 -4.07
N LYS A 105 -21.86 -14.80 -4.98
CA LYS A 105 -21.02 -15.98 -5.29
C LYS A 105 -19.63 -15.61 -5.84
N LYS A 106 -19.52 -14.47 -6.53
CA LYS A 106 -18.23 -13.93 -7.00
C LYS A 106 -17.45 -13.17 -5.92
N GLY A 107 -17.98 -13.06 -4.69
CA GLY A 107 -17.34 -12.35 -3.57
C GLY A 107 -17.68 -10.85 -3.51
N MET A 108 -18.60 -10.36 -4.34
CA MET A 108 -19.10 -8.99 -4.30
C MET A 108 -20.23 -8.89 -3.27
N LEU A 109 -19.89 -8.61 -2.03
CA LEU A 109 -20.85 -8.53 -0.93
C LEU A 109 -21.59 -7.19 -0.97
N PRO A 110 -22.91 -7.17 -0.68
CA PRO A 110 -23.66 -5.93 -0.56
C PRO A 110 -23.22 -5.16 0.70
N SER A 111 -23.32 -3.85 0.63
CA SER A 111 -23.21 -2.96 1.78
C SER A 111 -24.58 -2.39 2.13
N GLN A 112 -24.93 -2.49 3.42
CA GLN A 112 -26.17 -1.90 3.94
C GLN A 112 -25.86 -0.47 4.43
N LEU A 113 -26.63 0.47 3.96
CA LEU A 113 -26.51 1.89 4.29
C LEU A 113 -27.73 2.32 5.06
N THR A 114 -27.50 3.00 6.17
CA THR A 114 -28.57 3.69 6.91
C THR A 114 -28.42 5.19 6.68
N VAL A 115 -29.42 5.83 6.12
CA VAL A 115 -29.39 7.26 5.83
C VAL A 115 -30.61 7.93 6.44
N GLU A 116 -30.40 9.10 6.99
CA GLU A 116 -31.47 9.94 7.47
C GLU A 116 -31.81 11.00 6.40
N GLU A 117 -32.92 10.80 5.70
CA GLU A 117 -33.49 11.80 4.78
C GLU A 117 -34.80 12.35 5.38
N ASP A 118 -34.91 13.66 5.50
CA ASP A 118 -36.08 14.37 6.04
C ASP A 118 -36.55 13.83 7.40
N GLY A 119 -35.62 13.46 8.29
CA GLY A 119 -35.95 12.93 9.61
C GLY A 119 -36.48 11.49 9.61
N LYS A 120 -36.36 10.77 8.49
CA LYS A 120 -36.68 9.36 8.38
C LYS A 120 -35.42 8.56 8.09
N LEU A 121 -35.22 7.48 8.86
CA LEU A 121 -34.18 6.50 8.57
C LEU A 121 -34.64 5.63 7.40
N SER A 122 -33.89 5.65 6.31
CA SER A 122 -34.05 4.72 5.21
C SER A 122 -32.84 3.80 5.09
N GLU A 123 -33.08 2.54 4.76
CA GLU A 123 -32.05 1.56 4.53
C GLU A 123 -31.93 1.29 3.03
N ALA A 124 -30.74 1.44 2.48
CA ALA A 124 -30.44 1.08 1.09
C ALA A 124 -29.39 -0.02 1.04
N ILE A 125 -29.59 -1.00 0.18
CA ILE A 125 -28.62 -2.05 -0.10
C ILE A 125 -27.92 -1.69 -1.41
N ILE A 126 -26.62 -1.48 -1.35
CA ILE A 126 -25.80 -1.17 -2.53
C ILE A 126 -24.79 -2.27 -2.81
N PHE A 127 -24.35 -2.37 -4.06
CA PHE A 127 -23.23 -3.22 -4.49
C PHE A 127 -22.08 -2.32 -4.97
N PRO A 128 -21.19 -1.85 -4.06
CA PRO A 128 -20.12 -0.94 -4.41
C PRO A 128 -18.94 -1.70 -5.05
N TRP A 129 -19.18 -2.30 -6.19
CA TRP A 129 -18.23 -3.17 -6.89
C TRP A 129 -18.20 -2.88 -8.38
N ALA A 130 -17.04 -3.15 -8.99
CA ALA A 130 -16.91 -3.27 -10.44
C ALA A 130 -16.26 -4.61 -10.80
N GLU A 131 -16.62 -5.18 -11.94
CA GLU A 131 -15.99 -6.36 -12.54
C GLU A 131 -15.29 -5.92 -13.82
N ILE A 132 -13.97 -6.18 -13.89
CA ILE A 132 -13.18 -5.94 -15.10
C ILE A 132 -12.97 -7.27 -15.80
N LYS A 133 -13.26 -7.31 -17.09
CA LYS A 133 -13.06 -8.49 -17.96
C LYS A 133 -12.11 -8.13 -19.10
N TYR A 134 -11.08 -8.91 -19.26
CA TYR A 134 -10.10 -8.75 -20.33
C TYR A 134 -9.66 -10.12 -20.84
N LYS A 135 -9.83 -10.34 -22.15
CA LYS A 135 -9.62 -11.68 -22.74
C LYS A 135 -10.47 -12.72 -21.98
N ASN A 136 -9.86 -13.80 -21.53
CA ASN A 136 -10.54 -14.89 -20.79
C ASN A 136 -10.40 -14.76 -19.25
N LYS A 137 -10.04 -13.58 -18.75
CA LYS A 137 -9.82 -13.33 -17.32
C LYS A 137 -10.77 -12.26 -16.81
N SER A 138 -11.14 -12.36 -15.54
CA SER A 138 -11.88 -11.30 -14.84
C SER A 138 -11.30 -11.06 -13.45
N THR A 139 -11.52 -9.88 -12.94
CA THR A 139 -11.19 -9.49 -11.57
C THR A 139 -12.25 -8.52 -11.05
N ILE A 140 -12.38 -8.42 -9.74
CA ILE A 140 -13.30 -7.50 -9.08
C ILE A 140 -12.54 -6.35 -8.42
N VAL A 141 -13.18 -5.20 -8.37
CA VAL A 141 -12.71 -3.97 -7.72
C VAL A 141 -13.74 -3.55 -6.69
N SER A 142 -13.34 -3.37 -5.45
CA SER A 142 -14.19 -2.75 -4.43
C SER A 142 -14.14 -1.23 -4.59
N LEU A 143 -15.30 -0.60 -4.78
CA LEU A 143 -15.44 0.85 -4.85
C LEU A 143 -15.58 1.49 -3.47
N LEU A 144 -15.85 0.67 -2.44
CA LEU A 144 -15.94 1.10 -1.05
C LEU A 144 -15.03 0.20 -0.20
N PRO A 145 -13.71 0.43 -0.23
CA PRO A 145 -12.77 -0.40 0.52
C PRO A 145 -13.03 -0.27 2.02
N THR A 146 -12.82 -1.38 2.74
CA THR A 146 -12.92 -1.38 4.20
C THR A 146 -11.77 -0.55 4.76
N ALA A 147 -12.09 0.59 5.32
CA ALA A 147 -11.15 1.45 6.03
C ALA A 147 -11.61 1.63 7.49
N ILE A 148 -10.66 1.70 8.40
CA ILE A 148 -10.94 2.13 9.79
C ILE A 148 -11.06 3.65 9.74
N VAL A 149 -12.28 4.14 9.65
CA VAL A 149 -12.61 5.56 9.56
C VAL A 149 -13.61 5.93 10.62
N SER A 150 -13.63 7.21 11.00
CA SER A 150 -14.49 7.72 12.06
C SER A 150 -15.88 8.15 11.57
N SER A 151 -16.06 8.37 10.25
CA SER A 151 -17.33 8.78 9.66
C SER A 151 -17.56 8.18 8.27
N GLN A 152 -18.82 8.14 7.86
CA GLN A 152 -19.24 7.70 6.52
C GLN A 152 -18.72 8.63 5.43
N GLU A 153 -18.69 9.94 5.69
CA GLU A 153 -18.16 10.93 4.75
C GLU A 153 -16.66 10.72 4.49
N GLU A 154 -15.87 10.46 5.54
CA GLU A 154 -14.45 10.11 5.42
C GLU A 154 -14.26 8.81 4.64
N GLN A 155 -15.14 7.82 4.82
CA GLN A 155 -15.10 6.58 4.06
C GLN A 155 -15.33 6.81 2.56
N LEU A 156 -16.32 7.64 2.21
CA LEU A 156 -16.60 7.99 0.83
C LEU A 156 -15.48 8.79 0.19
N GLN A 157 -14.91 9.75 0.92
CA GLN A 157 -13.77 10.50 0.41
C GLN A 157 -12.59 9.58 0.11
N LYS A 158 -12.24 8.69 1.02
CA LYS A 158 -11.19 7.69 0.79
C LYS A 158 -11.52 6.71 -0.33
N ALA A 159 -12.79 6.37 -0.49
CA ALA A 159 -13.24 5.54 -1.62
C ALA A 159 -12.93 6.23 -2.96
N VAL A 160 -13.26 7.52 -3.09
CA VAL A 160 -12.96 8.31 -4.30
C VAL A 160 -11.43 8.42 -4.52
N GLU A 161 -10.66 8.72 -3.49
CA GLU A 161 -9.19 8.80 -3.57
C GLU A 161 -8.54 7.48 -4.01
N ASN A 162 -9.18 6.34 -3.72
CA ASN A 162 -8.68 5.01 -4.06
C ASN A 162 -9.15 4.48 -5.43
N LEU A 163 -10.03 5.16 -6.15
CA LEU A 163 -10.56 4.68 -7.44
C LEU A 163 -9.44 4.36 -8.42
N GLU A 164 -8.54 5.31 -8.65
CA GLU A 164 -7.43 5.14 -9.59
C GLU A 164 -6.57 3.93 -9.22
N TYR A 165 -6.16 3.81 -7.96
CA TYR A 165 -5.38 2.66 -7.51
C TYR A 165 -6.14 1.34 -7.68
N GLY A 166 -7.41 1.29 -7.31
CA GLY A 166 -8.25 0.10 -7.41
C GLY A 166 -8.36 -0.43 -8.84
N PHE A 167 -8.75 0.43 -9.77
CA PHE A 167 -8.91 0.06 -11.17
C PHE A 167 -7.58 -0.23 -11.86
N THR A 168 -6.58 0.63 -11.68
CA THR A 168 -5.24 0.48 -12.28
C THR A 168 -4.56 -0.80 -11.84
N ASN A 169 -4.60 -1.11 -10.54
CA ASN A 169 -4.05 -2.36 -10.00
C ASN A 169 -4.79 -3.60 -10.54
N ALA A 170 -6.11 -3.52 -10.71
CA ALA A 170 -6.91 -4.61 -11.28
C ALA A 170 -6.58 -4.84 -12.76
N MET A 171 -6.49 -3.77 -13.56
CA MET A 171 -6.07 -3.84 -14.96
C MET A 171 -4.66 -4.39 -15.11
N HIS A 172 -3.72 -3.90 -14.31
CA HIS A 172 -2.34 -4.36 -14.31
C HIS A 172 -2.23 -5.88 -14.05
N ARG A 173 -3.02 -6.41 -13.10
CA ARG A 173 -3.06 -7.85 -12.82
C ARG A 173 -3.61 -8.67 -14.00
N LEU A 174 -4.60 -8.15 -14.72
CA LEU A 174 -5.16 -8.83 -15.91
C LEU A 174 -4.17 -8.86 -17.07
N LEU A 175 -3.41 -7.78 -17.25
CA LEU A 175 -2.42 -7.63 -18.32
C LEU A 175 -1.17 -8.49 -18.09
N LEU A 176 -0.62 -8.51 -16.88
CA LEU A 176 0.62 -9.24 -16.59
C LEU A 176 0.49 -10.76 -16.72
N GLY A 177 -0.70 -11.31 -16.54
CA GLY A 177 -1.01 -12.72 -16.82
C GLY A 177 -0.33 -13.77 -15.94
N THR A 178 0.77 -13.48 -15.29
CA THR A 178 1.54 -14.38 -14.42
C THR A 178 1.52 -13.86 -12.98
N GLN A 179 1.09 -14.73 -12.05
CA GLN A 179 1.26 -14.44 -10.63
C GLN A 179 2.74 -14.55 -10.28
N GLN A 180 3.30 -13.50 -9.73
CA GLN A 180 4.67 -13.53 -9.21
C GLN A 180 4.81 -14.59 -8.12
N LYS A 181 5.96 -15.26 -8.10
CA LYS A 181 6.31 -16.24 -7.09
C LYS A 181 7.11 -15.56 -5.99
N ILE A 182 6.67 -15.71 -4.75
CA ILE A 182 7.29 -15.09 -3.59
C ILE A 182 7.80 -16.17 -2.65
N ALA A 183 9.10 -16.15 -2.35
CA ALA A 183 9.71 -17.00 -1.35
C ALA A 183 9.56 -16.34 0.04
N LEU A 184 8.98 -17.04 1.00
CA LEU A 184 9.05 -16.69 2.41
C LEU A 184 10.23 -17.46 3.01
N LEU A 185 11.30 -16.74 3.33
CA LEU A 185 12.49 -17.37 3.88
C LEU A 185 12.24 -17.86 5.32
N SER A 186 12.86 -18.99 5.63
CA SER A 186 12.86 -19.63 6.94
C SER A 186 14.19 -20.35 7.16
N GLY A 187 14.61 -20.51 8.42
CA GLY A 187 15.88 -21.16 8.81
C GLY A 187 16.77 -20.25 9.67
N ASN A 188 16.66 -18.94 9.53
CA ASN A 188 17.42 -17.97 10.33
C ASN A 188 16.60 -17.38 11.50
N GLY A 189 15.64 -18.14 12.02
CA GLY A 189 14.81 -17.72 13.16
C GLY A 189 13.83 -16.61 12.82
N GLU A 190 13.32 -16.58 11.61
CA GLU A 190 12.28 -15.66 11.15
C GLU A 190 10.99 -15.84 11.94
N LEU A 191 10.09 -14.86 11.86
CA LEU A 191 8.78 -14.91 12.49
C LEU A 191 7.95 -16.11 12.00
N GLU A 192 7.25 -16.73 12.94
CA GLU A 192 6.26 -17.75 12.61
C GLU A 192 5.09 -17.17 11.79
N ASP A 193 4.51 -18.00 10.92
CA ASP A 193 3.44 -17.61 10.00
C ASP A 193 2.24 -16.96 10.70
N ILE A 194 1.97 -17.33 11.95
CA ILE A 194 0.84 -16.78 12.72
C ILE A 194 0.98 -15.26 12.92
N TYR A 195 2.18 -14.77 13.14
CA TYR A 195 2.45 -13.33 13.30
C TYR A 195 2.42 -12.56 11.99
N LEU A 196 2.56 -13.27 10.87
CA LEU A 196 2.52 -12.72 9.51
C LEU A 196 1.18 -12.99 8.80
N TYR A 197 0.23 -13.65 9.45
CA TYR A 197 -0.97 -14.19 8.82
C TYR A 197 -1.75 -13.16 7.99
N SER A 198 -2.05 -12.00 8.56
CA SER A 198 -2.79 -10.95 7.85
C SER A 198 -2.04 -10.45 6.62
N PHE A 199 -0.73 -10.20 6.74
CA PHE A 199 0.12 -9.77 5.63
C PHE A 199 0.20 -10.84 4.54
N LEU A 200 0.53 -12.08 4.90
CA LEU A 200 0.66 -13.19 3.95
C LEU A 200 -0.67 -13.51 3.27
N SER A 201 -1.79 -13.40 3.98
CA SER A 201 -3.13 -13.59 3.41
C SER A 201 -3.45 -12.58 2.32
N GLU A 202 -3.10 -11.31 2.51
CA GLU A 202 -3.29 -10.28 1.48
C GLU A 202 -2.35 -10.49 0.28
N VAL A 203 -1.09 -10.88 0.53
CA VAL A 203 -0.13 -11.18 -0.54
C VAL A 203 -0.57 -12.42 -1.34
N ALA A 204 -1.06 -13.47 -0.66
CA ALA A 204 -1.52 -14.70 -1.30
C ALA A 204 -2.72 -14.52 -2.24
N LYS A 205 -3.55 -13.49 -2.03
CA LYS A 205 -4.65 -13.16 -2.95
C LYS A 205 -4.14 -12.76 -4.34
N LYS A 206 -2.91 -12.30 -4.45
CA LYS A 206 -2.34 -11.71 -5.67
C LYS A 206 -1.14 -12.48 -6.23
N HIS A 207 -0.41 -13.20 -5.37
CA HIS A 207 0.87 -13.83 -5.68
C HIS A 207 0.91 -15.27 -5.19
N LYS A 208 1.81 -16.07 -5.76
CA LYS A 208 2.09 -17.44 -5.28
C LYS A 208 3.14 -17.37 -4.19
N LEU A 209 2.77 -17.78 -2.98
CA LEU A 209 3.68 -17.88 -1.85
C LEU A 209 4.19 -19.32 -1.70
N ALA A 210 5.49 -19.46 -1.40
CA ALA A 210 6.06 -20.71 -0.96
C ALA A 210 7.14 -20.45 0.11
N LYS A 211 7.24 -21.35 1.09
CA LYS A 211 8.37 -21.34 2.02
C LYS A 211 9.64 -21.77 1.30
N PHE A 212 10.74 -21.14 1.67
CA PHE A 212 12.07 -21.45 1.15
C PHE A 212 13.10 -21.40 2.28
N THR A 213 14.02 -22.35 2.33
CA THR A 213 15.10 -22.37 3.31
C THR A 213 16.47 -22.35 2.63
N LEU A 214 17.41 -21.67 3.27
CA LEU A 214 18.81 -21.65 2.85
C LEU A 214 19.65 -22.75 3.51
N ASP A 215 19.08 -23.63 4.35
CA ASP A 215 19.79 -24.67 5.11
C ASP A 215 20.63 -25.61 4.23
N SER A 216 20.17 -25.81 2.99
CA SER A 216 20.88 -26.67 2.03
C SER A 216 22.08 -26.00 1.35
N VAL A 217 22.28 -24.69 1.52
CA VAL A 217 23.27 -23.91 0.76
C VAL A 217 24.70 -24.40 1.02
N ALA A 218 25.00 -24.80 2.23
CA ALA A 218 26.33 -25.32 2.61
C ALA A 218 26.69 -26.60 1.85
N LYS A 219 25.69 -27.43 1.50
CA LYS A 219 25.90 -28.72 0.80
C LYS A 219 25.74 -28.58 -0.72
N ASN A 220 24.75 -27.80 -1.17
CA ASN A 220 24.38 -27.70 -2.58
C ASN A 220 24.15 -26.23 -3.00
N PRO A 221 25.16 -25.34 -2.98
CA PRO A 221 24.97 -23.90 -3.18
C PRO A 221 24.39 -23.56 -4.58
N LYS A 222 24.84 -24.27 -5.63
CA LYS A 222 24.35 -24.04 -7.00
C LYS A 222 22.87 -24.42 -7.16
N GLN A 223 22.44 -25.51 -6.56
CA GLN A 223 21.05 -25.97 -6.64
C GLN A 223 20.14 -25.04 -5.83
N THR A 224 20.56 -24.68 -4.63
CA THR A 224 19.80 -23.75 -3.78
C THR A 224 19.60 -22.38 -4.46
N LEU A 225 20.66 -21.86 -5.09
CA LEU A 225 20.55 -20.61 -5.85
C LEU A 225 19.62 -20.76 -7.06
N LYS A 226 19.73 -21.86 -7.82
CA LYS A 226 18.85 -22.12 -8.96
C LYS A 226 17.39 -22.17 -8.57
N GLU A 227 17.07 -22.82 -7.45
CA GLU A 227 15.71 -22.89 -6.92
C GLU A 227 15.22 -21.53 -6.42
N LEU A 228 16.09 -20.71 -5.81
CA LEU A 228 15.75 -19.38 -5.36
C LEU A 228 15.49 -18.42 -6.52
N ILE A 229 16.23 -18.52 -7.62
CA ILE A 229 16.06 -17.68 -8.82
C ILE A 229 14.70 -17.90 -9.50
N ASP A 230 14.02 -19.02 -9.25
CA ASP A 230 12.65 -19.25 -9.73
C ASP A 230 11.59 -18.34 -9.06
N PHE A 231 11.97 -17.61 -8.03
CA PHE A 231 11.13 -16.63 -7.35
C PHE A 231 11.44 -15.19 -7.80
N ASP A 232 10.42 -14.34 -7.82
CA ASP A 232 10.54 -12.91 -8.15
C ASP A 232 10.94 -12.06 -6.94
N LEU A 233 10.54 -12.50 -5.73
CA LEU A 233 10.78 -11.81 -4.47
C LEU A 233 11.09 -12.81 -3.37
N ALA A 234 12.05 -12.49 -2.51
CA ALA A 234 12.31 -13.18 -1.25
C ALA A 234 11.97 -12.26 -0.07
N ILE A 235 11.15 -12.74 0.86
CA ILE A 235 10.77 -12.05 2.10
C ILE A 235 11.56 -12.63 3.26
N ILE A 236 12.27 -11.79 3.99
CA ILE A 236 13.06 -12.09 5.17
C ILE A 236 12.42 -11.36 6.36
N ALA A 237 11.65 -12.10 7.17
CA ALA A 237 10.79 -11.52 8.18
C ALA A 237 11.38 -11.64 9.59
N LYS A 238 12.07 -10.60 10.07
CA LYS A 238 12.61 -10.50 11.43
C LYS A 238 13.48 -11.70 11.81
N PRO A 239 14.56 -11.97 11.09
CA PRO A 239 15.49 -13.06 11.43
C PRO A 239 16.10 -12.80 12.81
N THR A 240 16.38 -13.88 13.54
CA THR A 240 16.94 -13.81 14.90
C THR A 240 18.30 -14.46 15.02
N THR A 241 18.70 -15.31 14.06
CA THR A 241 20.01 -15.95 14.00
C THR A 241 20.85 -15.39 12.85
N GLU A 242 22.17 -15.46 12.99
CA GLU A 242 23.11 -14.93 12.01
C GLU A 242 23.11 -15.72 10.70
N PHE A 243 23.30 -15.01 9.61
CA PHE A 243 23.49 -15.60 8.30
C PHE A 243 24.94 -16.04 8.09
N SER A 244 25.10 -17.25 7.60
CA SER A 244 26.41 -17.77 7.17
C SER A 244 26.91 -17.02 5.92
N ALA A 245 28.21 -17.09 5.67
CA ALA A 245 28.80 -16.51 4.46
C ALA A 245 28.19 -17.09 3.16
N ALA A 246 27.84 -18.38 3.17
CA ALA A 246 27.22 -19.05 2.01
C ALA A 246 25.78 -18.58 1.76
N GLU A 247 24.98 -18.35 2.81
CA GLU A 247 23.63 -17.81 2.70
C GLU A 247 23.65 -16.37 2.20
N LYS A 248 24.53 -15.52 2.76
CA LYS A 248 24.71 -14.14 2.28
C LYS A 248 25.10 -14.10 0.80
N PHE A 249 26.06 -14.94 0.40
CA PHE A 249 26.49 -15.02 -0.99
C PHE A 249 25.32 -15.45 -1.90
N THR A 250 24.51 -16.41 -1.47
CA THR A 250 23.35 -16.88 -2.26
C THR A 250 22.30 -15.78 -2.42
N LEU A 251 22.01 -15.02 -1.36
CA LEU A 251 21.11 -13.87 -1.42
C LEU A 251 21.67 -12.74 -2.28
N ASP A 252 22.97 -12.46 -2.20
CA ASP A 252 23.63 -11.49 -3.07
C ASP A 252 23.54 -11.90 -4.54
N GLN A 253 23.79 -13.17 -4.86
CA GLN A 253 23.63 -13.69 -6.21
C GLN A 253 22.18 -13.66 -6.68
N PHE A 254 21.20 -13.93 -5.82
CA PHE A 254 19.79 -13.78 -6.15
C PHE A 254 19.46 -12.34 -6.55
N ILE A 255 19.89 -11.35 -5.76
CA ILE A 255 19.68 -9.92 -6.03
C ILE A 255 20.38 -9.50 -7.33
N THR A 256 21.63 -9.88 -7.53
CA THR A 256 22.40 -9.51 -8.73
C THR A 256 21.86 -10.16 -10.01
N ASN A 257 21.15 -11.27 -9.91
CA ASN A 257 20.42 -11.89 -11.03
C ASN A 257 19.00 -11.31 -11.24
N GLY A 258 18.65 -10.21 -10.56
CA GLY A 258 17.39 -9.50 -10.74
C GLY A 258 16.28 -9.87 -9.75
N GLY A 259 16.55 -10.79 -8.83
CA GLY A 259 15.63 -11.11 -7.73
C GLY A 259 15.45 -9.91 -6.79
N LYS A 260 14.27 -9.77 -6.24
CA LYS A 260 13.95 -8.70 -5.29
C LYS A 260 13.92 -9.24 -3.88
N THR A 261 14.23 -8.39 -2.91
CA THR A 261 14.19 -8.78 -1.50
C THR A 261 13.42 -7.77 -0.66
N LEU A 262 12.63 -8.27 0.29
CA LEU A 262 11.99 -7.49 1.33
C LEU A 262 12.60 -7.90 2.66
N TRP A 263 13.34 -6.97 3.27
CA TRP A 263 14.00 -7.17 4.55
C TRP A 263 13.24 -6.45 5.66
N MET A 264 12.76 -7.20 6.65
CA MET A 264 12.21 -6.66 7.89
C MET A 264 13.17 -7.06 9.01
N ILE A 265 14.00 -6.13 9.46
CA ILE A 265 15.15 -6.41 10.33
C ILE A 265 15.05 -5.60 11.62
N ASP A 266 15.21 -6.29 12.75
CA ASP A 266 15.50 -5.69 14.05
C ASP A 266 16.96 -5.96 14.41
N ASN A 267 17.80 -4.94 14.33
CA ASN A 267 19.23 -5.03 14.65
C ASN A 267 19.53 -4.83 16.16
N VAL A 268 18.47 -4.68 16.96
CA VAL A 268 18.49 -4.61 18.42
C VAL A 268 17.44 -5.58 18.96
N ILE A 269 17.82 -6.31 19.99
CA ILE A 269 16.88 -7.14 20.75
C ILE A 269 16.19 -6.22 21.75
N ALA A 270 14.89 -6.01 21.56
CA ALA A 270 14.00 -5.28 22.45
C ALA A 270 12.62 -5.93 22.38
N ASP A 271 12.09 -6.37 23.51
CA ASP A 271 10.85 -7.12 23.57
C ASP A 271 9.86 -6.46 24.52
N GLN A 272 8.68 -6.14 23.98
CA GLN A 272 7.62 -5.45 24.74
C GLN A 272 7.04 -6.31 25.85
N ASP A 273 6.94 -7.62 25.67
CA ASP A 273 6.38 -8.52 26.67
C ASP A 273 7.31 -8.58 27.88
N SER A 274 8.63 -8.64 27.67
CA SER A 274 9.61 -8.56 28.75
C SER A 274 9.52 -7.22 29.50
N LEU A 275 9.25 -6.12 28.79
CA LEU A 275 9.07 -4.81 29.41
C LEU A 275 7.80 -4.76 30.29
N PHE A 276 6.68 -5.30 29.80
CA PHE A 276 5.43 -5.30 30.56
C PHE A 276 5.46 -6.25 31.75
N ASN A 277 6.10 -7.40 31.62
CA ASN A 277 6.20 -8.39 32.71
C ASN A 277 7.20 -7.98 33.80
N GLY A 278 8.31 -7.34 33.41
CA GLY A 278 9.42 -7.01 34.31
C GLY A 278 9.55 -5.52 34.67
N GLY A 279 8.72 -4.64 34.07
CA GLY A 279 8.83 -3.18 34.23
C GLY A 279 10.06 -2.55 33.58
N LYS A 280 11.05 -3.35 33.21
CA LYS A 280 12.27 -2.93 32.49
C LYS A 280 12.82 -4.08 31.66
N MET A 281 13.52 -3.75 30.57
CA MET A 281 14.24 -4.71 29.74
C MET A 281 15.61 -4.16 29.35
N LEU A 282 16.54 -5.05 29.04
CA LEU A 282 17.81 -4.67 28.44
C LEU A 282 17.70 -4.72 26.92
N ALA A 283 17.84 -3.57 26.27
CA ALA A 283 17.98 -3.50 24.81
C ALA A 283 19.47 -3.67 24.45
N TYR A 284 19.80 -4.60 23.54
CA TYR A 284 21.17 -4.88 23.14
C TYR A 284 21.28 -5.28 21.67
N PRO A 285 22.45 -5.07 21.05
CA PRO A 285 22.66 -5.38 19.64
C PRO A 285 22.41 -6.84 19.30
N ARG A 286 21.75 -7.08 18.15
CA ARG A 286 21.60 -8.40 17.54
C ARG A 286 22.66 -8.58 16.47
N ASN A 287 23.39 -9.69 16.50
CA ASN A 287 24.31 -10.04 15.42
C ASN A 287 23.60 -10.92 14.38
N LEU A 288 23.28 -10.34 13.24
CA LEU A 288 22.71 -11.08 12.08
C LEU A 288 23.76 -11.38 11.02
N ASN A 289 24.97 -10.84 11.16
CA ASN A 289 26.05 -10.94 10.17
C ASN A 289 25.66 -10.40 8.78
N LEU A 290 24.76 -9.40 8.72
CA LEU A 290 24.28 -8.81 7.47
C LEU A 290 24.88 -7.44 7.14
N THR A 291 25.72 -6.90 8.01
CA THR A 291 26.23 -5.53 7.88
C THR A 291 26.99 -5.31 6.58
N ASP A 292 27.87 -6.23 6.19
CA ASP A 292 28.67 -6.17 4.96
C ASP A 292 27.78 -6.27 3.71
N LEU A 293 26.79 -7.17 3.71
CA LEU A 293 25.84 -7.32 2.63
C LEU A 293 25.03 -6.05 2.41
N LEU A 294 24.39 -5.53 3.46
CA LEU A 294 23.58 -4.31 3.37
C LEU A 294 24.42 -3.08 3.03
N PHE A 295 25.65 -3.02 3.53
CA PHE A 295 26.59 -1.94 3.22
C PHE A 295 26.96 -1.91 1.73
N SER A 296 27.15 -3.06 1.08
CA SER A 296 27.42 -3.15 -0.35
C SER A 296 26.27 -2.56 -1.19
N TYR A 297 25.01 -2.68 -0.72
CA TYR A 297 23.83 -2.06 -1.31
C TYR A 297 23.60 -0.61 -0.85
N GLY A 298 24.48 -0.07 -0.02
CA GLY A 298 24.45 1.33 0.41
C GLY A 298 23.47 1.63 1.53
N VAL A 299 23.20 0.65 2.39
CA VAL A 299 22.35 0.77 3.57
C VAL A 299 23.10 0.31 4.81
N ARG A 300 22.99 1.06 5.90
CA ARG A 300 23.47 0.66 7.21
C ARG A 300 22.33 0.73 8.22
N ILE A 301 22.01 -0.41 8.85
CA ILE A 301 21.09 -0.46 9.98
C ILE A 301 21.92 -0.39 11.25
N ASN A 302 21.76 0.69 12.01
CA ASN A 302 22.53 0.91 13.23
C ASN A 302 21.97 0.08 14.38
N THR A 303 22.81 -0.13 15.41
CA THR A 303 22.41 -0.76 16.68
C THR A 303 21.87 0.25 17.69
N THR A 304 21.31 1.36 17.21
CA THR A 304 20.63 2.38 17.99
C THR A 304 19.13 2.32 17.75
N LEU A 305 18.35 2.52 18.79
CA LEU A 305 16.90 2.69 18.67
C LEU A 305 16.55 4.17 18.46
N ILE A 306 15.38 4.41 17.90
CA ILE A 306 14.82 5.74 17.74
C ILE A 306 13.70 5.96 18.76
N LYS A 307 13.78 7.06 19.50
CA LYS A 307 12.66 7.65 20.23
C LYS A 307 12.13 8.82 19.41
N ASP A 308 10.82 8.97 19.34
CA ASP A 308 10.15 10.01 18.54
C ASP A 308 9.02 10.61 19.37
N LEU A 309 8.90 11.93 19.40
CA LEU A 309 7.80 12.59 20.11
C LEU A 309 6.45 12.34 19.37
N TYR A 310 6.49 12.07 18.06
CA TYR A 310 5.31 11.61 17.32
C TYR A 310 5.25 10.09 17.42
N ALA A 311 4.62 9.61 18.48
CA ALA A 311 4.62 8.19 18.86
C ALA A 311 3.22 7.63 19.09
N ALA A 312 3.08 6.33 18.93
CA ALA A 312 1.86 5.61 19.23
C ALA A 312 1.68 5.46 20.74
N LYS A 313 0.42 5.48 21.17
CA LYS A 313 0.03 5.24 22.56
C LYS A 313 0.02 3.76 22.89
N ILE A 314 0.39 3.42 24.11
CA ILE A 314 0.25 2.06 24.67
C ILE A 314 -0.62 2.12 25.93
N PRO A 315 -1.42 1.07 26.21
CA PRO A 315 -2.16 0.99 27.46
C PRO A 315 -1.22 0.68 28.63
N VAL A 316 -1.21 1.53 29.63
CA VAL A 316 -0.40 1.37 30.86
C VAL A 316 -1.34 1.29 32.06
N ALA A 317 -1.08 0.33 32.94
CA ALA A 317 -1.79 0.23 34.20
C ALA A 317 -1.43 1.39 35.11
N THR A 318 -2.44 2.21 35.50
CA THR A 318 -2.23 3.44 36.30
C THR A 318 -2.78 3.32 37.72
N GLY A 319 -3.41 2.20 38.06
CA GLY A 319 -3.96 1.96 39.38
C GLY A 319 -5.06 0.94 39.39
N MET A 320 -5.73 0.80 40.51
CA MET A 320 -6.90 -0.07 40.69
C MET A 320 -8.07 0.74 41.23
N VAL A 321 -9.27 0.45 40.69
CA VAL A 321 -10.52 0.92 41.28
C VAL A 321 -11.34 -0.29 41.68
N GLY A 322 -11.43 -0.55 42.98
CA GLY A 322 -11.92 -1.80 43.49
C GLY A 322 -10.99 -2.96 43.07
N ASN A 323 -11.56 -3.98 42.40
CA ASN A 323 -10.83 -5.16 41.89
C ASN A 323 -10.47 -5.05 40.38
N GLN A 324 -10.66 -3.88 39.75
CA GLN A 324 -10.39 -3.70 38.34
C GLN A 324 -9.17 -2.81 38.12
N THR A 325 -8.20 -3.30 37.32
CA THR A 325 -7.05 -2.52 36.87
C THR A 325 -7.49 -1.42 35.91
N GLN A 326 -7.10 -0.19 36.21
CA GLN A 326 -7.32 0.95 35.33
C GLN A 326 -6.19 1.10 34.34
N PHE A 327 -6.52 1.25 33.07
CA PHE A 327 -5.54 1.50 32.01
C PHE A 327 -5.68 2.91 31.45
N LYS A 328 -4.57 3.57 31.22
CA LYS A 328 -4.50 4.84 30.50
C LYS A 328 -3.62 4.69 29.27
N ASN A 329 -4.06 5.21 28.14
CA ASN A 329 -3.27 5.24 26.94
C ASN A 329 -2.26 6.39 27.01
N LEU A 330 -0.98 6.09 27.09
CA LEU A 330 0.14 7.04 27.15
C LEU A 330 1.03 6.89 25.93
N GLU A 331 1.61 8.00 25.46
CA GLU A 331 2.53 8.01 24.34
C GLU A 331 3.83 7.28 24.72
N TRP A 332 4.23 6.35 23.84
CA TRP A 332 5.45 5.56 24.05
C TRP A 332 6.47 5.88 22.98
N PHE A 333 7.44 6.69 23.29
CA PHE A 333 8.39 7.26 22.32
C PHE A 333 9.23 6.23 21.59
N PHE A 334 9.35 4.99 22.06
CA PHE A 334 9.96 3.88 21.35
C PHE A 334 9.03 3.24 20.28
N HIS A 335 7.81 3.76 20.12
CA HIS A 335 6.89 3.37 19.05
C HIS A 335 6.62 4.52 18.10
N PRO A 336 7.62 4.97 17.32
CA PRO A 336 7.45 6.07 16.38
C PRO A 336 6.36 5.78 15.35
N LEU A 337 5.64 6.83 14.98
CA LEU A 337 4.70 6.85 13.87
C LEU A 337 5.40 7.44 12.64
N ALA A 338 5.94 6.57 11.79
CA ALA A 338 6.66 6.99 10.60
C ALA A 338 5.71 7.48 9.50
N GLY A 339 5.93 8.69 9.03
CA GLY A 339 5.17 9.31 7.95
C GLY A 339 5.62 8.86 6.58
N GLY A 340 4.67 8.80 5.63
CA GLY A 340 4.95 8.50 4.23
C GLY A 340 5.57 9.68 3.49
N ASN A 341 6.33 9.40 2.44
CA ASN A 341 6.81 10.42 1.51
C ASN A 341 5.63 10.87 0.61
N PRO A 342 5.17 12.13 0.70
CA PRO A 342 4.01 12.62 -0.05
C PRO A 342 4.23 12.64 -1.57
N ASN A 343 5.50 12.65 -2.02
CA ASN A 343 5.85 12.67 -3.43
C ASN A 343 6.11 11.27 -4.01
N HIS A 344 5.92 10.20 -3.23
CA HIS A 344 6.17 8.85 -3.69
C HIS A 344 4.86 8.08 -3.87
N PRO A 345 4.60 7.45 -5.04
CA PRO A 345 3.32 6.81 -5.34
C PRO A 345 2.93 5.70 -4.36
N ILE A 346 3.91 5.03 -3.73
CA ILE A 346 3.65 3.97 -2.74
C ILE A 346 3.11 4.54 -1.42
N THR A 347 3.58 5.73 -1.01
CA THR A 347 3.37 6.21 0.37
C THR A 347 2.61 7.54 0.46
N LYS A 348 2.29 8.18 -0.66
CA LYS A 348 1.63 9.49 -0.67
C LYS A 348 0.29 9.52 0.08
N ASN A 349 -0.44 8.40 0.12
CA ASN A 349 -1.75 8.28 0.78
C ASN A 349 -1.72 7.26 1.94
N VAL A 350 -0.54 6.89 2.41
CA VAL A 350 -0.40 5.95 3.54
C VAL A 350 -0.45 6.74 4.84
N LEU A 351 -1.33 6.31 5.75
CA LEU A 351 -1.35 6.83 7.12
C LEU A 351 -0.02 6.52 7.82
N PRO A 352 0.35 7.30 8.87
CA PRO A 352 1.56 7.02 9.62
C PRO A 352 1.60 5.57 10.11
N VAL A 353 2.73 4.92 9.89
CA VAL A 353 2.95 3.51 10.24
C VAL A 353 3.62 3.42 11.60
N ARG A 354 3.02 2.65 12.52
CA ARG A 354 3.61 2.41 13.83
C ARG A 354 4.75 1.39 13.71
N PHE A 355 5.93 1.81 14.11
CA PHE A 355 7.06 0.93 14.37
C PHE A 355 7.21 0.67 15.88
N GLN A 356 7.86 -0.45 16.21
CA GLN A 356 8.17 -0.81 17.61
C GLN A 356 9.66 -1.01 17.74
N PHE A 357 10.32 -0.27 18.63
CA PHE A 357 11.75 -0.37 18.90
C PHE A 357 12.59 -0.33 17.60
N THR A 358 12.28 0.64 16.73
CA THR A 358 12.89 0.71 15.41
C THR A 358 14.33 1.18 15.46
N ASN A 359 15.14 0.67 14.53
CA ASN A 359 16.54 1.04 14.37
C ASN A 359 16.69 2.27 13.46
N GLN A 360 17.74 3.05 13.69
CA GLN A 360 18.17 4.07 12.73
C GLN A 360 18.74 3.40 11.48
N ILE A 361 18.33 3.89 10.30
CA ILE A 361 18.88 3.49 9.01
C ILE A 361 19.61 4.67 8.39
N ASP A 362 20.88 4.44 8.00
CA ASP A 362 21.67 5.40 7.23
C ASP A 362 21.75 4.97 5.78
N THR A 363 21.66 5.93 4.86
CA THR A 363 21.96 5.74 3.45
C THR A 363 23.40 6.15 3.14
N LEU A 364 24.14 5.28 2.47
CA LEU A 364 25.55 5.50 2.16
C LEU A 364 25.71 6.02 0.73
N LYS A 365 26.71 6.85 0.49
CA LYS A 365 27.01 7.37 -0.84
C LYS A 365 27.59 6.25 -1.72
N ASN A 366 26.87 5.83 -2.72
CA ASN A 366 27.30 4.98 -3.82
C ASN A 366 26.37 5.20 -5.03
N ASN A 367 26.59 4.49 -6.14
CA ASN A 367 25.81 4.66 -7.37
C ASN A 367 24.42 4.01 -7.33
N ILE A 368 24.05 3.32 -6.24
CA ILE A 368 22.74 2.71 -6.09
C ILE A 368 21.75 3.77 -5.60
N LYS A 369 20.61 3.92 -6.27
CA LYS A 369 19.53 4.83 -5.86
C LYS A 369 18.87 4.32 -4.57
N LYS A 370 18.72 5.19 -3.57
CA LYS A 370 17.97 4.94 -2.34
C LYS A 370 16.79 5.89 -2.28
N THR A 371 15.64 5.36 -1.92
CA THR A 371 14.42 6.15 -1.80
C THR A 371 13.77 5.85 -0.45
N PRO A 372 13.90 6.76 0.54
CA PRO A 372 13.16 6.64 1.80
C PRO A 372 11.66 6.69 1.52
N LEU A 373 10.93 5.68 1.96
CA LEU A 373 9.47 5.58 1.82
C LEU A 373 8.76 6.08 3.07
N LEU A 374 9.30 5.74 4.23
CA LEU A 374 8.77 6.13 5.54
C LEU A 374 9.90 6.80 6.32
N VAL A 375 9.58 7.87 7.02
CA VAL A 375 10.54 8.62 7.84
C VAL A 375 9.93 8.94 9.21
N SER A 376 10.77 8.97 10.24
CA SER A 376 10.39 9.48 11.56
C SER A 376 10.08 10.98 11.50
N SER A 377 9.52 11.53 12.56
CA SER A 377 9.36 12.99 12.67
C SER A 377 10.75 13.69 12.79
N VAL A 378 10.73 15.00 12.74
CA VAL A 378 11.95 15.80 12.96
C VAL A 378 12.36 15.84 14.44
N LEU A 379 11.45 15.46 15.34
CA LEU A 379 11.68 15.45 16.80
C LEU A 379 12.05 14.03 17.24
N THR A 380 13.24 13.59 16.91
CA THR A 380 13.75 12.24 17.22
C THR A 380 15.00 12.30 18.10
N GLN A 381 15.13 11.30 18.95
CA GLN A 381 16.32 11.07 19.77
C GLN A 381 16.89 9.68 19.48
N LYS A 382 18.22 9.58 19.34
CA LYS A 382 18.91 8.29 19.23
C LYS A 382 19.13 7.71 20.61
N PHE A 383 18.72 6.47 20.80
CA PHE A 383 18.93 5.72 22.03
C PHE A 383 19.98 4.63 21.79
N GLY A 384 21.15 4.81 22.38
CA GLY A 384 22.27 3.88 22.23
C GLY A 384 22.05 2.56 22.96
N THR A 385 22.57 1.48 22.39
CA THR A 385 22.52 0.14 23.01
C THR A 385 23.96 -0.41 23.20
N PRO A 386 24.23 -1.27 24.21
CA PRO A 386 23.29 -1.82 25.20
C PRO A 386 22.82 -0.80 26.23
N ASN A 387 21.52 -0.81 26.55
CA ASN A 387 20.97 0.06 27.60
C ASN A 387 19.65 -0.49 28.13
N PHE A 388 19.24 -0.08 29.32
CA PHE A 388 17.96 -0.45 29.90
C PHE A 388 16.85 0.48 29.44
N ILE A 389 15.71 -0.11 29.06
CA ILE A 389 14.46 0.59 28.83
C ILE A 389 13.53 0.26 29.98
N ALA A 390 13.04 1.29 30.67
CA ALA A 390 12.11 1.14 31.79
C ALA A 390 10.72 1.63 31.39
N LEU A 391 9.66 0.88 31.72
CA LEU A 391 8.28 1.28 31.44
C LEU A 391 7.91 2.57 32.19
N GLN A 392 8.51 2.80 33.36
CA GLN A 392 8.30 4.01 34.14
C GLN A 392 8.69 5.29 33.41
N SER A 393 9.65 5.22 32.46
CA SER A 393 10.06 6.39 31.66
C SER A 393 8.95 6.94 30.76
N ILE A 394 7.80 6.28 30.67
CA ILE A 394 6.61 6.80 29.99
C ILE A 394 6.01 8.00 30.72
N ALA A 395 6.28 8.15 32.01
CA ALA A 395 5.83 9.26 32.83
C ALA A 395 6.79 10.47 32.81
N ASP A 396 7.98 10.30 32.24
CA ASP A 396 8.98 11.37 32.16
C ASP A 396 8.55 12.38 31.08
N GLU A 397 8.54 13.66 31.43
CA GLU A 397 8.30 14.71 30.44
C GLU A 397 9.52 14.80 29.50
N PRO A 398 9.31 14.70 28.16
CA PRO A 398 10.41 14.81 27.24
C PRO A 398 10.99 16.23 27.22
N ILE A 399 12.28 16.33 27.23
CA ILE A 399 12.99 17.59 26.97
C ILE A 399 13.11 17.72 25.47
N GLU A 400 12.36 18.64 24.85
CA GLU A 400 12.28 18.78 23.39
C GLU A 400 13.65 19.02 22.74
N GLU A 401 14.56 19.68 23.46
CA GLU A 401 15.92 19.97 22.99
C GLU A 401 16.77 18.70 22.76
N ASP A 402 16.42 17.58 23.42
CA ASP A 402 17.09 16.28 23.23
C ASP A 402 16.62 15.57 21.95
N TYR A 403 15.55 16.07 21.33
CA TYR A 403 14.94 15.49 20.14
C TYR A 403 15.20 16.39 18.91
N ARG A 404 16.27 16.06 18.16
CA ARG A 404 16.64 16.83 16.95
C ARG A 404 17.23 15.94 15.86
#